data_beec00df42397915dc31660c94d79ee6
#
_entry.id   beec00df42397915dc31660c94d79ee6
#
_cell.length_a   1.000
_cell.length_b   1.000
_cell.length_c   1.000
_cell.angle_alpha   90.00
_cell.angle_beta   90.00
_cell.angle_gamma   90.00
#
_symmetry.space_group_name_H-M   'P 1'
#
loop_
_entity.id
_entity.type
_entity.pdbx_description
1 polymer ?
#
loop_
_entity_poly.entity_id
_entity_poly.type
_entity_poly.pdbx_seq_one_letter_code
_entity_poly.pdbx_strand_id
1 'polypeptide(L)'
;MKTKTRCPTHPGEILREDSLPAMGLSVAAFARALGVSRQMVHGILAERAAVSPEMAVRLGAFFGNGPQLWIDMQTRRDLWLAEKRMAGHLPKTFQSLAA
;
A
#
# COMPACT_ATOMS: atom_id res chain seq x y z
N MET A 1 -5.88 23.33 -1.15
CA MET A 1 -5.45 22.02 -0.73
C MET A 1 -3.94 21.92 -0.64
N LYS A 2 -3.47 21.31 0.40
CA LYS A 2 -2.02 21.24 0.62
C LYS A 2 -1.39 20.11 -0.17
N THR A 3 -0.29 20.40 -0.83
CA THR A 3 0.47 19.41 -1.57
C THR A 3 1.29 18.57 -0.60
N LYS A 4 1.29 17.27 -0.79
CA LYS A 4 2.10 16.40 0.05
C LYS A 4 3.55 16.52 -0.33
N THR A 5 4.39 16.78 0.67
CA THR A 5 5.83 16.93 0.46
C THR A 5 6.59 15.64 0.74
N ARG A 6 5.95 14.66 1.38
CA ARG A 6 6.59 13.37 1.64
C ARG A 6 5.73 12.25 1.11
N CYS A 7 6.40 11.15 0.81
CA CYS A 7 5.76 9.97 0.28
C CYS A 7 4.72 9.44 1.28
N PRO A 8 3.50 9.14 0.84
CA PRO A 8 2.53 8.51 1.72
C PRO A 8 3.03 7.19 2.27
N THR A 9 2.58 6.85 3.46
CA THR A 9 3.03 5.67 4.17
C THR A 9 2.65 4.39 3.44
N HIS A 10 3.61 3.47 3.31
CA HIS A 10 3.34 2.14 2.78
C HIS A 10 2.59 1.34 3.85
N PRO A 11 1.55 0.57 3.46
CA PRO A 11 0.82 -0.24 4.44
C PRO A 11 1.72 -1.16 5.26
N GLY A 12 2.80 -1.64 4.64
CA GLY A 12 3.76 -2.51 5.34
C GLY A 12 4.41 -1.84 6.53
N GLU A 13 4.60 -0.54 6.47
CA GLU A 13 5.19 0.19 7.60
C GLU A 13 4.27 0.13 8.81
N ILE A 14 2.97 0.34 8.61
CA ILE A 14 2.00 0.28 9.69
C ILE A 14 1.95 -1.13 10.28
N LEU A 15 1.96 -2.14 9.43
CA LEU A 15 1.95 -3.53 9.89
C LEU A 15 3.20 -3.85 10.70
N ARG A 16 4.35 -3.41 10.22
CA ARG A 16 5.63 -3.69 10.86
C ARG A 16 5.81 -2.93 12.17
N GLU A 17 5.48 -1.65 12.19
CA GLU A 17 5.78 -0.79 13.32
C GLU A 17 4.68 -0.81 14.38
N ASP A 18 3.42 -0.96 13.96
CA ASP A 18 2.30 -0.82 14.88
C ASP A 18 1.50 -2.12 15.08
N SER A 19 1.00 -2.68 13.99
CA SER A 19 -0.01 -3.73 14.10
C SER A 19 0.52 -5.03 14.69
N LEU A 20 1.61 -5.55 14.13
CA LEU A 20 2.15 -6.82 14.59
C LEU A 20 2.72 -6.73 16.00
N PRO A 21 3.49 -5.68 16.34
CA PRO A 21 3.95 -5.55 17.73
C PRO A 21 2.80 -5.44 18.72
N ALA A 22 1.76 -4.67 18.39
CA ALA A 22 0.63 -4.48 19.30
C ALA A 22 -0.11 -5.79 19.56
N MET A 23 -0.19 -6.65 18.56
CA MET A 23 -0.89 -7.94 18.69
C MET A 23 0.02 -9.06 19.17
N GLY A 24 1.32 -8.81 19.23
CA GLY A 24 2.27 -9.85 19.61
C GLY A 24 2.33 -11.00 18.62
N LEU A 25 2.04 -10.73 17.34
CA LEU A 25 2.02 -11.78 16.32
C LEU A 25 3.37 -11.90 15.62
N SER A 26 3.80 -13.14 15.44
CA SER A 26 4.96 -13.42 14.60
C SER A 26 4.54 -13.33 13.12
N VAL A 27 5.53 -13.15 12.24
CA VAL A 27 5.27 -13.16 10.81
C VAL A 27 4.64 -14.46 10.37
N ALA A 28 5.11 -15.58 10.92
CA ALA A 28 4.58 -16.90 10.57
C ALA A 28 3.10 -17.02 10.95
N ALA A 29 2.74 -16.57 12.16
CA ALA A 29 1.37 -16.64 12.61
C ALA A 29 0.47 -15.71 11.79
N PHE A 30 0.96 -14.53 11.47
CA PHE A 30 0.21 -13.57 10.67
C PHE A 30 -0.04 -14.11 9.26
N ALA A 31 1.01 -14.65 8.63
CA ALA A 31 0.88 -15.23 7.28
C ALA A 31 -0.15 -16.37 7.29
N ARG A 32 -0.09 -17.21 8.30
CA ARG A 32 -1.04 -18.33 8.43
C ARG A 32 -2.46 -17.82 8.59
N ALA A 33 -2.64 -16.79 9.42
CA ALA A 33 -3.97 -16.21 9.63
C ALA A 33 -4.53 -15.58 8.36
N LEU A 34 -3.66 -14.96 7.56
CA LEU A 34 -4.08 -14.35 6.30
C LEU A 34 -4.25 -15.37 5.17
N GLY A 35 -3.70 -16.56 5.32
CA GLY A 35 -3.74 -17.56 4.27
C GLY A 35 -2.76 -17.30 3.14
N VAL A 36 -1.61 -16.71 3.44
CA VAL A 36 -0.58 -16.41 2.44
C VAL A 36 0.76 -16.92 2.93
N SER A 37 1.78 -16.87 2.07
CA SER A 37 3.11 -17.31 2.44
C SER A 37 3.80 -16.29 3.34
N ARG A 38 4.77 -16.77 4.14
CA ARG A 38 5.59 -15.86 4.94
C ARG A 38 6.40 -14.93 4.06
N GLN A 39 6.81 -15.43 2.89
CA GLN A 39 7.56 -14.65 1.94
C GLN A 39 6.77 -13.43 1.46
N MET A 40 5.47 -13.64 1.20
CA MET A 40 4.59 -12.54 0.82
C MET A 40 4.52 -11.49 1.93
N VAL A 41 4.34 -11.94 3.18
CA VAL A 41 4.26 -11.02 4.31
C VAL A 41 5.58 -10.26 4.48
N HIS A 42 6.71 -10.96 4.42
CA HIS A 42 8.01 -10.30 4.53
C HIS A 42 8.21 -9.22 3.47
N GLY A 43 7.78 -9.50 2.24
CA GLY A 43 7.88 -8.54 1.16
C GLY A 43 7.08 -7.27 1.44
N ILE A 44 5.88 -7.43 1.96
CA ILE A 44 5.02 -6.29 2.28
C ILE A 44 5.60 -5.50 3.47
N LEU A 45 6.03 -6.19 4.52
CA LEU A 45 6.61 -5.52 5.69
C LEU A 45 7.88 -4.77 5.33
N ALA A 46 8.65 -5.28 4.39
CA ALA A 46 9.87 -4.61 3.92
C ALA A 46 9.58 -3.56 2.86
N GLU A 47 8.32 -3.35 2.51
CA GLU A 47 7.88 -2.37 1.52
C GLU A 47 8.42 -2.67 0.12
N ARG A 48 8.81 -3.93 -0.13
CA ARG A 48 9.23 -4.36 -1.47
C ARG A 48 8.06 -4.84 -2.31
N ALA A 49 6.98 -5.28 -1.65
CA ALA A 49 5.78 -5.77 -2.33
C ALA A 49 4.61 -4.88 -2.00
N ALA A 50 3.75 -4.65 -2.97
CA ALA A 50 2.55 -3.85 -2.81
C ALA A 50 1.43 -4.70 -2.23
N VAL A 51 0.50 -4.04 -1.55
CA VAL A 51 -0.76 -4.66 -1.16
C VAL A 51 -1.67 -4.68 -2.38
N SER A 52 -1.91 -5.89 -2.90
CA SER A 52 -2.80 -6.10 -4.03
C SER A 52 -4.27 -6.01 -3.56
N PRO A 53 -5.22 -5.93 -4.51
CA PRO A 53 -6.64 -5.97 -4.11
C PRO A 53 -6.99 -7.21 -3.30
N GLU A 54 -6.46 -8.38 -3.68
CA GLU A 54 -6.70 -9.59 -2.91
C GLU A 54 -6.12 -9.52 -1.51
N MET A 55 -4.90 -8.99 -1.40
CA MET A 55 -4.29 -8.82 -0.09
C MET A 55 -5.07 -7.82 0.76
N ALA A 56 -5.59 -6.77 0.15
CA ALA A 56 -6.42 -5.79 0.84
C ALA A 56 -7.67 -6.44 1.42
N VAL A 57 -8.29 -7.36 0.66
CA VAL A 57 -9.44 -8.10 1.15
C VAL A 57 -9.07 -8.94 2.36
N ARG A 58 -7.93 -9.63 2.30
CA ARG A 58 -7.47 -10.46 3.42
C ARG A 58 -7.16 -9.62 4.65
N LEU A 59 -6.46 -8.51 4.47
CA LEU A 59 -6.13 -7.62 5.58
C LEU A 59 -7.37 -6.99 6.19
N GLY A 60 -8.29 -6.55 5.33
CA GLY A 60 -9.54 -5.95 5.79
C GLY A 60 -10.39 -6.93 6.57
N ALA A 61 -10.41 -8.21 6.16
CA ALA A 61 -11.13 -9.24 6.86
C ALA A 61 -10.47 -9.54 8.21
N PHE A 62 -9.15 -9.67 8.22
CA PHE A 62 -8.43 -10.02 9.44
C PHE A 62 -8.56 -8.92 10.50
N PHE A 63 -8.36 -7.66 10.09
CA PHE A 63 -8.43 -6.55 11.03
C PHE A 63 -9.85 -6.04 11.27
N GLY A 64 -10.80 -6.46 10.44
CA GLY A 64 -12.19 -6.04 10.58
C GLY A 64 -12.47 -4.62 10.12
N ASN A 65 -11.53 -3.99 9.41
CA ASN A 65 -11.69 -2.61 8.95
C ASN A 65 -11.97 -2.49 7.45
N GLY A 66 -12.14 -3.62 6.77
CA GLY A 66 -12.47 -3.63 5.36
C GLY A 66 -11.29 -3.41 4.44
N PRO A 67 -11.46 -3.78 3.16
CA PRO A 67 -10.34 -3.73 2.21
C PRO A 67 -10.00 -2.33 1.73
N GLN A 68 -10.95 -1.39 1.75
CA GLN A 68 -10.77 -0.09 1.13
C GLN A 68 -9.62 0.71 1.76
N LEU A 69 -9.52 0.65 3.09
CA LEU A 69 -8.45 1.33 3.80
C LEU A 69 -7.07 0.90 3.28
N TRP A 70 -6.90 -0.42 3.14
CA TRP A 70 -5.60 -0.99 2.77
C TRP A 70 -5.23 -0.67 1.32
N ILE A 71 -6.20 -0.80 0.42
CA ILE A 71 -5.91 -0.52 -0.99
C ILE A 71 -5.72 0.98 -1.22
N ASP A 72 -6.43 1.82 -0.49
CA ASP A 72 -6.28 3.27 -0.62
C ASP A 72 -4.91 3.73 -0.17
N MET A 73 -4.39 3.17 0.93
CA MET A 73 -3.04 3.50 1.37
C MET A 73 -2.00 3.15 0.32
N GLN A 74 -2.13 1.97 -0.27
CA GLN A 74 -1.21 1.53 -1.31
C GLN A 74 -1.31 2.40 -2.55
N THR A 75 -2.53 2.67 -2.99
CA THR A 75 -2.76 3.48 -4.19
C THR A 75 -2.24 4.90 -4.02
N ARG A 76 -2.44 5.48 -2.86
CA ARG A 76 -1.98 6.83 -2.57
C ARG A 76 -0.46 6.92 -2.70
N ARG A 77 0.23 5.94 -2.16
CA ARG A 77 1.69 5.88 -2.25
C ARG A 77 2.14 5.65 -3.68
N ASP A 78 1.54 4.67 -4.36
CA ASP A 78 1.92 4.33 -5.72
C ASP A 78 1.71 5.50 -6.66
N LEU A 79 0.61 6.22 -6.50
CA LEU A 79 0.31 7.37 -7.33
C LEU A 79 1.33 8.49 -7.10
N TRP A 80 1.67 8.75 -5.84
CA TRP A 80 2.66 9.78 -5.50
C TRP A 80 4.00 9.47 -6.16
N LEU A 81 4.43 8.21 -6.08
CA LEU A 81 5.69 7.79 -6.69
C LEU A 81 5.64 7.88 -8.21
N ALA A 82 4.51 7.47 -8.81
CA ALA A 82 4.35 7.53 -10.26
C ALA A 82 4.36 8.97 -10.76
N GLU A 83 3.70 9.87 -10.05
CA GLU A 83 3.69 11.27 -10.42
C GLU A 83 5.08 11.88 -10.36
N LYS A 84 5.86 11.49 -9.36
CA LYS A 84 7.23 11.95 -9.27
C LYS A 84 8.08 11.46 -10.44
N ARG A 85 7.94 10.18 -10.79
CA ARG A 85 8.70 9.60 -11.89
C ARG A 85 8.33 10.24 -13.21
N MET A 86 7.07 10.64 -13.39
CA MET A 86 6.58 11.14 -14.65
C MET A 86 6.58 12.67 -14.75
N ALA A 87 7.06 13.35 -13.72
CA ALA A 87 7.14 14.80 -13.76
C ALA A 87 7.96 15.25 -14.97
N GLY A 88 7.39 16.15 -15.76
CA GLY A 88 8.04 16.62 -16.98
C GLY A 88 7.85 15.72 -18.20
N HIS A 89 7.18 14.58 -18.02
CA HIS A 89 6.96 13.63 -19.11
C HIS A 89 5.47 13.33 -19.31
N LEU A 90 4.62 14.25 -18.89
CA LEU A 90 3.18 14.02 -18.98
C LEU A 90 2.68 14.28 -20.39
N PRO A 91 1.65 13.56 -20.83
CA PRO A 91 1.04 13.85 -22.13
C PRO A 91 0.36 15.22 -22.12
N LYS A 92 0.18 15.77 -23.29
CA LYS A 92 -0.56 17.02 -23.43
C LYS A 92 -2.03 16.76 -23.29
N THR A 93 -2.76 17.78 -22.85
CA THR A 93 -4.21 17.63 -22.71
C THR A 93 -4.86 17.56 -24.09
N PHE A 94 -6.08 17.06 -24.12
CA PHE A 94 -6.85 17.00 -25.34
C PHE A 94 -7.07 18.40 -25.94
N GLN A 95 -7.36 19.38 -25.09
CA GLN A 95 -7.52 20.77 -25.58
C GLN A 95 -6.25 21.31 -26.22
N SER A 96 -5.10 20.93 -25.67
CA SER A 96 -3.82 21.35 -26.22
C SER A 96 -3.63 20.82 -27.64
N LEU A 97 -4.07 19.58 -27.89
CA LEU A 97 -3.97 18.98 -29.22
C LEU A 97 -4.97 19.58 -30.20
N ALA A 98 -6.13 19.99 -29.71
CA ALA A 98 -7.20 20.53 -30.55
C ALA A 98 -6.94 21.97 -31.01
N ALA A 99 -6.04 22.66 -30.34
CA ALA A 99 -5.77 24.08 -30.64
C ALA A 99 -5.00 24.31 -31.93
#